data_d4c012ae51c7a60fd3b7fa78fb6e90e1
#
_entry.id   d4c012ae51c7a60fd3b7fa78fb6e90e1
#
_cell.length_a   1.000
_cell.length_b   1.000
_cell.length_c   1.000
_cell.angle_alpha   90.00
_cell.angle_beta   90.00
_cell.angle_gamma   90.00
#
_symmetry.space_group_name_H-M   'P 1'
#
loop_
_entity.id
_entity.type
_entity.pdbx_description
1 polymer ?
#
loop_
_entity_poly.entity_id
_entity_poly.type
_entity_poly.pdbx_seq_one_letter_code
_entity_poly.pdbx_strand_id
1 'polypeptide(L)'
;MRNVIFIGMPGCGKTTVINLCKEKYGKSVWDTDEYIVNLHGNISDIFSRHGEEYFRGLETDAVREICKKDDCFISTGGGCVMRKENVKLFKDSGKIIYLKASKQTLLKRLEGDTSRPLLAGNMEERLTELYNKRAAVYERVADIVVDTDGLTPEEVLENIFAKLSGGEQ
;
A
#
# COMPACT_ATOMS: atom_id res chain seq x y z
N MET A 1 12.97 -12.16 10.49
CA MET A 1 13.04 -11.26 9.31
C MET A 1 12.29 -9.99 9.67
N ARG A 2 12.75 -8.82 9.24
CA ARG A 2 12.01 -7.55 9.45
C ARG A 2 10.72 -7.57 8.65
N ASN A 3 9.80 -6.68 8.98
CA ASN A 3 8.55 -6.54 8.25
C ASN A 3 8.76 -6.17 6.77
N VAL A 4 7.84 -6.57 5.91
CA VAL A 4 7.80 -6.17 4.50
C VAL A 4 6.55 -5.35 4.27
N ILE A 5 6.74 -4.08 3.93
CA ILE A 5 5.69 -3.09 3.81
C ILE A 5 5.42 -2.80 2.34
N PHE A 6 4.19 -3.00 1.89
CA PHE A 6 3.77 -2.79 0.50
C PHE A 6 3.06 -1.45 0.34
N ILE A 7 3.59 -0.62 -0.55
CA ILE A 7 3.02 0.67 -0.92
C ILE A 7 2.73 0.73 -2.41
N GLY A 8 1.86 1.61 -2.82
CA GLY A 8 1.53 1.86 -4.21
C GLY A 8 0.13 2.41 -4.40
N MET A 9 -0.16 2.77 -5.64
CA MET A 9 -1.46 3.32 -6.04
C MET A 9 -2.61 2.31 -5.85
N PRO A 10 -3.85 2.78 -5.69
CA PRO A 10 -5.03 1.93 -5.83
C PRO A 10 -4.98 1.18 -7.16
N GLY A 11 -5.27 -0.13 -7.14
CA GLY A 11 -5.24 -0.98 -8.33
C GLY A 11 -3.86 -1.49 -8.76
N CYS A 12 -2.80 -1.19 -8.02
CA CYS A 12 -1.45 -1.70 -8.37
C CYS A 12 -1.23 -3.19 -8.05
N GLY A 13 -2.19 -3.87 -7.42
CA GLY A 13 -2.12 -5.31 -7.14
C GLY A 13 -1.59 -5.69 -5.75
N LYS A 14 -1.51 -4.75 -4.80
CA LYS A 14 -1.04 -5.01 -3.42
C LYS A 14 -1.75 -6.19 -2.78
N THR A 15 -3.07 -6.19 -2.77
CA THR A 15 -3.88 -7.25 -2.13
C THR A 15 -3.57 -8.63 -2.70
N THR A 16 -3.48 -8.73 -4.02
CA THR A 16 -3.19 -10.01 -4.70
C THR A 16 -1.79 -10.51 -4.34
N VAL A 17 -0.79 -9.65 -4.43
CA VAL A 17 0.61 -10.01 -4.13
C VAL A 17 0.77 -10.39 -2.66
N ILE A 18 0.14 -9.66 -1.74
CA ILE A 18 0.20 -9.96 -0.30
C ILE A 18 -0.47 -11.29 0.05
N ASN A 19 -1.59 -11.63 -0.60
CA ASN A 19 -2.23 -12.93 -0.42
C ASN A 19 -1.32 -14.08 -0.87
N LEU A 20 -0.65 -13.94 -2.00
CA LEU A 20 0.37 -14.90 -2.43
C LEU A 20 1.55 -15.00 -1.45
N CYS A 21 2.00 -13.87 -0.90
CA CYS A 21 3.01 -13.85 0.16
C CYS A 21 2.55 -14.67 1.38
N LYS A 22 1.31 -14.45 1.83
CA LYS A 22 0.72 -15.16 2.96
C LYS A 22 0.67 -16.66 2.72
N GLU A 23 0.20 -17.08 1.55
CA GLU A 23 0.11 -18.49 1.17
C GLU A 23 1.49 -19.16 1.11
N LYS A 24 2.46 -18.49 0.48
CA LYS A 24 3.80 -19.06 0.25
C LYS A 24 4.67 -19.10 1.50
N TYR A 25 4.57 -18.09 2.36
CA TYR A 25 5.48 -17.91 3.50
C TYR A 25 4.82 -18.15 4.87
N GLY A 26 3.51 -18.30 4.94
CA GLY A 26 2.77 -18.58 6.17
C GLY A 26 2.82 -17.46 7.23
N LYS A 27 3.20 -16.24 6.84
CA LYS A 27 3.34 -15.11 7.75
C LYS A 27 2.02 -14.36 7.93
N SER A 28 1.88 -13.67 9.06
CA SER A 28 0.74 -12.80 9.29
C SER A 28 0.72 -11.60 8.32
N VAL A 29 -0.48 -11.19 7.96
CA VAL A 29 -0.72 -10.01 7.13
C VAL A 29 -1.51 -9.00 7.92
N TRP A 30 -1.10 -7.74 7.85
CA TRP A 30 -1.77 -6.60 8.45
C TRP A 30 -2.07 -5.57 7.36
N ASP A 31 -3.29 -5.05 7.35
CA ASP A 31 -3.71 -3.98 6.45
C ASP A 31 -4.12 -2.75 7.27
N THR A 32 -3.57 -1.58 6.94
CA THR A 32 -3.83 -0.36 7.71
C THR A 32 -5.28 0.08 7.62
N ASP A 33 -5.91 -0.06 6.46
CA ASP A 33 -7.31 0.32 6.27
C ASP A 33 -8.24 -0.65 6.99
N GLU A 34 -7.98 -1.96 6.90
CA GLU A 34 -8.74 -2.98 7.63
C GLU A 34 -8.62 -2.79 9.14
N TYR A 35 -7.44 -2.46 9.62
CA TYR A 35 -7.21 -2.17 11.04
C TYR A 35 -8.07 -1.00 11.52
N ILE A 36 -8.13 0.08 10.73
CA ILE A 36 -8.98 1.24 11.05
C ILE A 36 -10.46 0.87 11.02
N VAL A 37 -10.90 0.15 9.99
CA VAL A 37 -12.31 -0.28 9.85
C VAL A 37 -12.74 -1.13 11.04
N ASN A 38 -11.91 -2.04 11.52
CA ASN A 38 -12.21 -2.91 12.65
C ASN A 38 -12.36 -2.14 13.98
N LEU A 39 -11.66 -1.02 14.14
CA LEU A 39 -11.71 -0.23 15.37
C LEU A 39 -12.69 0.94 15.31
N HIS A 40 -12.87 1.55 14.15
CA HIS A 40 -13.54 2.84 14.00
C HIS A 40 -14.71 2.82 13.02
N GLY A 41 -14.94 1.71 12.32
CA GLY A 41 -15.98 1.58 11.32
C GLY A 41 -15.57 2.04 9.92
N ASN A 42 -16.55 2.23 9.05
CA ASN A 42 -16.33 2.47 7.63
C ASN A 42 -15.55 3.76 7.36
N ILE A 43 -14.53 3.68 6.50
CA ILE A 43 -13.66 4.81 6.15
C ILE A 43 -14.43 5.97 5.51
N SER A 44 -15.40 5.69 4.62
CA SER A 44 -16.26 6.73 4.02
C SER A 44 -17.03 7.52 5.09
N ASP A 45 -17.53 6.84 6.12
CA ASP A 45 -18.24 7.48 7.23
C ASP A 45 -17.30 8.34 8.07
N ILE A 46 -16.08 7.88 8.30
CA ILE A 46 -15.04 8.64 9.01
C ILE A 46 -14.74 9.94 8.24
N PHE A 47 -14.52 9.86 6.93
CA PHE A 47 -14.28 11.04 6.09
C PHE A 47 -15.44 12.01 6.11
N SER A 48 -16.68 11.54 5.98
CA SER A 48 -17.87 12.40 5.94
C SER A 48 -18.17 13.06 7.28
N ARG A 49 -17.90 12.40 8.40
CA ARG A 49 -18.17 12.90 9.75
C ARG A 49 -17.04 13.77 10.33
N HIS A 50 -15.80 13.42 10.05
CA HIS A 50 -14.63 13.99 10.73
C HIS A 50 -13.59 14.61 9.78
N GLY A 51 -13.68 14.34 8.47
CA GLY A 51 -12.76 14.86 7.46
C GLY A 51 -11.48 14.05 7.30
N GLU A 52 -10.69 14.44 6.29
CA GLU A 52 -9.48 13.72 5.90
C GLU A 52 -8.40 13.76 6.98
N GLU A 53 -8.16 14.90 7.60
CA GLU A 53 -7.09 15.05 8.59
C GLU A 53 -7.30 14.16 9.82
N TYR A 54 -8.55 13.98 10.25
CA TYR A 54 -8.90 13.04 11.30
C TYR A 54 -8.59 11.59 10.90
N PHE A 55 -8.98 11.19 9.68
CA PHE A 55 -8.64 9.88 9.14
C PHE A 55 -7.12 9.65 9.09
N ARG A 56 -6.35 10.64 8.65
CA ARG A 56 -4.88 10.55 8.63
C ARG A 56 -4.27 10.38 10.02
N GLY A 57 -4.90 10.93 11.04
CA GLY A 57 -4.54 10.68 12.44
C GLY A 57 -4.74 9.21 12.83
N LEU A 58 -5.91 8.64 12.52
CA LEU A 58 -6.21 7.22 12.75
C LEU A 58 -5.26 6.30 11.96
N GLU A 59 -4.92 6.69 10.73
CA GLU A 59 -3.96 5.94 9.89
C GLU A 59 -2.56 5.90 10.55
N THR A 60 -2.10 7.01 11.11
CA THR A 60 -0.82 7.06 11.85
C THR A 60 -0.86 6.19 13.12
N ASP A 61 -1.95 6.19 13.84
CA ASP A 61 -2.12 5.32 15.02
C ASP A 61 -2.13 3.85 14.63
N ALA A 62 -2.82 3.48 13.54
CA ALA A 62 -2.80 2.13 12.99
C ALA A 62 -1.38 1.70 12.60
N VAL A 63 -0.64 2.55 11.88
CA VAL A 63 0.76 2.30 11.51
C VAL A 63 1.63 2.05 12.74
N ARG A 64 1.48 2.88 13.77
CA ARG A 64 2.26 2.76 15.02
C ARG A 64 2.02 1.42 15.71
N GLU A 65 0.77 0.95 15.75
CA GLU A 65 0.44 -0.34 16.36
C GLU A 65 0.87 -1.53 15.51
N ILE A 66 0.67 -1.46 14.19
CA ILE A 66 1.05 -2.54 13.27
C ILE A 66 2.59 -2.68 13.22
N CYS A 67 3.33 -1.58 13.23
CA CYS A 67 4.79 -1.61 13.20
C CYS A 67 5.45 -2.20 14.47
N LYS A 68 4.69 -2.40 15.55
CA LYS A 68 5.17 -3.15 16.73
C LYS A 68 5.17 -4.67 16.51
N LYS A 69 4.54 -5.15 15.45
CA LYS A 69 4.57 -6.57 15.06
C LYS A 69 5.87 -6.87 14.35
N ASP A 70 6.30 -8.11 14.47
CA ASP A 70 7.52 -8.61 13.83
C ASP A 70 7.19 -9.67 12.79
N ASP A 71 8.05 -9.79 11.80
CA ASP A 71 8.03 -10.84 10.79
C ASP A 71 6.69 -11.00 10.06
N CYS A 72 6.10 -9.89 9.64
CA CYS A 72 4.82 -9.85 8.95
C CYS A 72 4.86 -9.07 7.64
N PHE A 73 3.83 -9.25 6.84
CA PHE A 73 3.54 -8.44 5.65
C PHE A 73 2.55 -7.34 6.02
N ILE A 74 2.83 -6.10 5.60
CA ILE A 74 1.99 -4.95 5.88
C ILE A 74 1.51 -4.35 4.56
N SER A 75 0.18 -4.29 4.39
CA SER A 75 -0.48 -3.56 3.31
C SER A 75 -0.84 -2.15 3.80
N THR A 76 -0.62 -1.17 2.96
CA THR A 76 -0.93 0.23 3.32
C THR A 76 -2.00 0.83 2.42
N GLY A 77 -2.79 1.74 2.97
CA GLY A 77 -3.58 2.67 2.18
C GLY A 77 -2.68 3.55 1.31
N GLY A 78 -3.16 3.94 0.12
CA GLY A 78 -2.33 4.66 -0.86
C GLY A 78 -1.78 6.01 -0.38
N GLY A 79 -2.47 6.68 0.53
CA GLY A 79 -2.04 7.96 1.11
C GLY A 79 -1.17 7.84 2.36
N CYS A 80 -0.96 6.63 2.86
CA CYS A 80 -0.31 6.38 4.15
C CYS A 80 1.11 6.97 4.23
N VAL A 81 1.89 6.85 3.16
CA VAL A 81 3.28 7.34 3.10
C VAL A 81 3.40 8.83 2.77
N MET A 82 2.29 9.55 2.64
CA MET A 82 2.33 11.00 2.49
C MET A 82 2.77 11.70 3.79
N ARG A 83 2.60 11.06 4.94
CA ARG A 83 3.09 11.55 6.23
C ARG A 83 4.50 11.00 6.52
N LYS A 84 5.44 11.90 6.79
CA LYS A 84 6.83 11.55 7.11
C LYS A 84 6.94 10.66 8.37
N GLU A 85 6.05 10.85 9.33
CA GLU A 85 5.98 10.03 10.56
C GLU A 85 5.71 8.56 10.23
N ASN A 86 4.73 8.28 9.36
CA ASN A 86 4.42 6.92 8.93
C ASN A 86 5.60 6.28 8.21
N VAL A 87 6.24 7.04 7.31
CA VAL A 87 7.45 6.57 6.59
C VAL A 87 8.56 6.20 7.56
N LYS A 88 8.79 7.03 8.59
CA LYS A 88 9.79 6.73 9.61
C LYS A 88 9.46 5.43 10.35
N LEU A 89 8.23 5.27 10.82
CA LEU A 89 7.78 4.05 11.49
C LEU A 89 7.98 2.80 10.62
N PHE A 90 7.64 2.87 9.35
CA PHE A 90 7.86 1.77 8.41
C PHE A 90 9.33 1.43 8.23
N LYS A 91 10.20 2.43 8.02
CA LYS A 91 11.65 2.22 7.86
C LYS A 91 12.30 1.65 9.11
N ASP A 92 11.85 2.06 10.27
CA ASP A 92 12.33 1.53 11.55
C ASP A 92 11.89 0.06 11.76
N SER A 93 10.72 -0.34 11.22
CA SER A 93 10.15 -1.68 11.37
C SER A 93 10.56 -2.68 10.28
N GLY A 94 10.89 -2.23 9.07
CA GLY A 94 11.12 -3.16 7.96
C GLY A 94 11.61 -2.54 6.66
N LYS A 95 11.29 -3.21 5.54
CA LYS A 95 11.61 -2.78 4.18
C LYS A 95 10.34 -2.34 3.44
N ILE A 96 10.41 -1.19 2.80
CA ILE A 96 9.30 -0.63 2.01
C ILE A 96 9.44 -1.07 0.55
N ILE A 97 8.42 -1.77 0.04
CA ILE A 97 8.33 -2.23 -1.33
C ILE A 97 7.28 -1.42 -2.07
N TYR A 98 7.69 -0.71 -3.11
CA TYR A 98 6.77 -0.02 -4.00
C TYR A 98 6.39 -0.91 -5.18
N LEU A 99 5.10 -1.27 -5.27
CA LEU A 99 4.51 -1.91 -6.43
C LEU A 99 4.10 -0.83 -7.43
N LYS A 100 4.97 -0.60 -8.43
CA LYS A 100 4.80 0.43 -9.44
C LYS A 100 3.99 -0.12 -10.60
N ALA A 101 2.97 0.63 -11.01
CA ALA A 101 2.20 0.36 -12.22
C ALA A 101 2.01 1.67 -13.01
N SER A 102 1.93 1.58 -14.34
CA SER A 102 1.61 2.73 -15.19
C SER A 102 0.16 3.19 -14.98
N LYS A 103 -0.12 4.46 -15.28
CA LYS A 103 -1.49 5.00 -15.23
C LYS A 103 -2.45 4.18 -16.09
N GLN A 104 -2.02 3.74 -17.26
CA GLN A 104 -2.83 2.91 -18.16
C GLN A 104 -3.21 1.58 -17.51
N THR A 105 -2.25 0.90 -16.90
CA THR A 105 -2.49 -0.35 -16.17
C THR A 105 -3.43 -0.16 -15.00
N LEU A 106 -3.22 0.90 -14.21
CA LEU A 106 -4.08 1.22 -13.07
C LEU A 106 -5.50 1.53 -13.51
N LEU A 107 -5.67 2.35 -14.55
CA LEU A 107 -6.99 2.70 -15.08
C LEU A 107 -7.75 1.44 -15.55
N LYS A 108 -7.08 0.59 -16.31
CA LYS A 108 -7.66 -0.67 -16.79
C LYS A 108 -8.10 -1.61 -15.66
N ARG A 109 -7.31 -1.70 -14.60
CA ARG A 109 -7.64 -2.56 -13.44
C ARG A 109 -8.76 -1.98 -12.59
N LEU A 110 -8.92 -0.65 -12.55
CA LEU A 110 -9.95 0.04 -11.78
C LEU A 110 -11.28 0.21 -12.54
N GLU A 111 -11.26 0.05 -13.85
CA GLU A 111 -12.49 -0.03 -14.66
C GLU A 111 -13.33 -1.22 -14.21
N GLY A 112 -14.46 -0.98 -13.54
CA GLY A 112 -15.33 -2.00 -12.97
C GLY A 112 -15.20 -2.21 -11.46
N ASP A 113 -14.26 -1.57 -10.80
CA ASP A 113 -14.18 -1.53 -9.33
C ASP A 113 -14.97 -0.33 -8.79
N THR A 114 -16.18 -0.58 -8.29
CA THR A 114 -17.04 0.45 -7.70
C THR A 114 -16.82 0.67 -6.20
N SER A 115 -15.89 -0.07 -5.59
CA SER A 115 -15.65 -0.07 -4.13
C SER A 115 -14.78 1.09 -3.65
N ARG A 116 -14.27 1.95 -4.54
CA ARG A 116 -13.28 2.99 -4.23
C ARG A 116 -13.88 4.40 -4.30
N PRO A 117 -14.31 4.99 -3.17
CA PRO A 117 -15.01 6.29 -3.17
C PRO A 117 -14.13 7.47 -3.63
N LEU A 118 -12.81 7.42 -3.49
CA LEU A 118 -11.88 8.46 -3.97
C LEU A 118 -11.82 8.56 -5.50
N LEU A 119 -12.29 7.52 -6.21
CA LEU A 119 -12.31 7.44 -7.67
C LEU A 119 -13.73 7.56 -8.25
N ALA A 120 -14.73 7.88 -7.42
CA ALA A 120 -16.09 8.15 -7.89
C ALA A 120 -16.11 9.39 -8.80
N GLY A 121 -16.86 9.33 -9.88
CA GLY A 121 -16.95 10.40 -10.89
C GLY A 121 -15.99 10.17 -12.07
N ASN A 122 -15.24 11.20 -12.50
CA ASN A 122 -14.23 11.05 -13.56
C ASN A 122 -13.00 10.29 -13.02
N MET A 123 -13.02 8.98 -13.16
CA MET A 123 -11.99 8.08 -12.63
C MET A 123 -10.61 8.39 -13.19
N GLU A 124 -10.51 8.64 -14.49
CA GLU A 124 -9.21 8.93 -15.15
C GLU A 124 -8.58 10.22 -14.61
N GLU A 125 -9.37 11.27 -14.47
CA GLU A 125 -8.90 12.56 -13.94
C GLU A 125 -8.43 12.43 -12.49
N ARG A 126 -9.23 11.79 -11.64
CA ARG A 126 -8.90 11.55 -10.22
C ARG A 126 -7.69 10.65 -10.05
N LEU A 127 -7.58 9.59 -10.86
CA LEU A 127 -6.42 8.72 -10.86
C LEU A 127 -5.15 9.49 -11.27
N THR A 128 -5.25 10.33 -12.30
CA THR A 128 -4.14 11.17 -12.75
C THR A 128 -3.68 12.15 -11.67
N GLU A 129 -4.61 12.81 -10.99
CA GLU A 129 -4.30 13.71 -9.86
C GLU A 129 -3.58 12.97 -8.73
N LEU A 130 -4.10 11.81 -8.32
CA LEU A 130 -3.49 11.00 -7.28
C LEU A 130 -2.10 10.49 -7.69
N TYR A 131 -1.96 10.04 -8.93
CA TYR A 131 -0.70 9.56 -9.46
C TYR A 131 0.36 10.66 -9.45
N ASN A 132 0.03 11.84 -9.96
CA ASN A 132 0.94 12.98 -9.98
C ASN A 132 1.35 13.44 -8.58
N LYS A 133 0.45 13.31 -7.61
CA LYS A 133 0.70 13.67 -6.21
C LYS A 133 1.57 12.64 -5.47
N ARG A 134 1.42 11.35 -5.78
CA ARG A 134 1.93 10.23 -4.96
C ARG A 134 3.13 9.50 -5.55
N ALA A 135 3.22 9.35 -6.88
CA ALA A 135 4.20 8.48 -7.52
C ALA A 135 5.65 8.82 -7.14
N ALA A 136 6.01 10.11 -7.15
CA ALA A 136 7.35 10.55 -6.76
C ALA A 136 7.66 10.27 -5.27
N VAL A 137 6.64 10.35 -4.41
CA VAL A 137 6.80 10.01 -2.98
C VAL A 137 7.03 8.52 -2.82
N TYR A 138 6.26 7.67 -3.49
CA TYR A 138 6.46 6.21 -3.45
C TYR A 138 7.89 5.84 -3.87
N GLU A 139 8.39 6.38 -4.98
CA GLU A 139 9.76 6.10 -5.43
C GLU A 139 10.82 6.56 -4.43
N ARG A 140 10.63 7.73 -3.83
CA ARG A 140 11.59 8.29 -2.88
C ARG A 140 11.65 7.52 -1.56
N VAL A 141 10.53 7.01 -1.06
CA VAL A 141 10.47 6.35 0.25
C VAL A 141 10.75 4.86 0.19
N ALA A 142 10.55 4.22 -0.98
CA ALA A 142 10.73 2.79 -1.14
C ALA A 142 12.20 2.38 -1.01
N ASP A 143 12.44 1.24 -0.37
CA ASP A 143 13.73 0.55 -0.39
C ASP A 143 13.90 -0.28 -1.67
N ILE A 144 12.79 -0.80 -2.18
CA ILE A 144 12.73 -1.60 -3.41
C ILE A 144 11.55 -1.13 -4.25
N VAL A 145 11.80 -0.91 -5.55
CA VAL A 145 10.76 -0.64 -6.54
C VAL A 145 10.63 -1.86 -7.45
N VAL A 146 9.40 -2.34 -7.62
CA VAL A 146 9.07 -3.43 -8.54
C VAL A 146 8.04 -2.92 -9.54
N ASP A 147 8.41 -2.88 -10.80
CA ASP A 147 7.46 -2.60 -11.89
C ASP A 147 6.57 -3.83 -12.10
N THR A 148 5.27 -3.61 -12.08
CA THR A 148 4.28 -4.69 -12.19
C THR A 148 3.64 -4.78 -13.56
N ASP A 149 3.93 -3.84 -14.47
CA ASP A 149 3.36 -3.82 -15.80
C ASP A 149 3.78 -5.07 -16.59
N GLY A 150 2.80 -5.77 -17.16
CA GLY A 150 3.04 -6.96 -17.97
C GLY A 150 3.47 -8.23 -17.21
N LEU A 151 3.54 -8.15 -15.88
CA LEU A 151 3.91 -9.30 -15.03
C LEU A 151 2.68 -9.94 -14.38
N THR A 152 2.74 -11.25 -14.19
CA THR A 152 1.80 -11.97 -13.33
C THR A 152 2.08 -11.66 -11.86
N PRO A 153 1.12 -11.84 -10.95
CA PRO A 153 1.35 -11.68 -9.51
C PRO A 153 2.49 -12.56 -8.97
N GLU A 154 2.64 -13.77 -9.52
CA GLU A 154 3.72 -14.71 -9.18
C GLU A 154 5.08 -14.17 -9.59
N GLU A 155 5.21 -13.63 -10.82
CA GLU A 155 6.44 -12.99 -11.30
C GLU A 155 6.80 -11.75 -10.49
N VAL A 156 5.80 -10.95 -10.09
CA VAL A 156 6.00 -9.82 -9.19
C VAL A 156 6.56 -10.29 -7.85
N LEU A 157 5.99 -11.37 -7.29
CA LEU A 157 6.44 -11.96 -6.03
C LEU A 157 7.90 -12.43 -6.12
N GLU A 158 8.27 -13.13 -7.19
CA GLU A 158 9.64 -13.60 -7.43
C GLU A 158 10.62 -12.42 -7.49
N ASN A 159 10.27 -11.36 -8.23
CA ASN A 159 11.09 -10.15 -8.33
C ASN A 159 11.30 -9.46 -6.98
N ILE A 160 10.27 -9.41 -6.13
CA ILE A 160 10.36 -8.83 -4.78
C ILE A 160 11.40 -9.61 -3.96
N PHE A 161 11.27 -10.92 -3.89
CA PHE A 161 12.14 -11.74 -3.04
C PHE A 161 13.56 -11.88 -3.59
N ALA A 162 13.74 -11.87 -4.89
CA ALA A 162 15.07 -11.80 -5.51
C ALA A 162 15.81 -10.52 -5.09
N LYS A 163 15.11 -9.37 -5.12
CA LYS A 163 15.70 -8.09 -4.68
C LYS A 163 15.92 -8.02 -3.17
N LEU A 164 15.04 -8.61 -2.35
CA LEU A 164 15.22 -8.69 -0.90
C LEU A 164 16.45 -9.52 -0.52
N SER A 165 16.67 -10.64 -1.21
CA SER A 165 17.82 -11.53 -0.97
C SER A 165 19.13 -10.97 -1.51
N GLY A 166 19.11 -10.22 -2.61
CA GLY A 166 20.30 -9.62 -3.23
C GLY A 166 20.83 -8.38 -2.51
N GLY A 167 20.10 -7.83 -1.56
CA GLY A 167 20.49 -6.66 -0.76
C GLY A 167 21.24 -6.98 0.55
N GLU A 168 21.51 -8.27 0.82
CA GLU A 168 22.25 -8.73 2.02
C GLU A 168 23.75 -9.02 1.74
N GLN A 169 24.38 -8.32 0.77
CA GLN A 169 25.83 -8.37 0.57
C GLN A 169 26.52 -7.13 1.08
#